data_d4bc53e18c49eaba88392a8d63cf4f47
#
_entry.id   d4bc53e18c49eaba88392a8d63cf4f47
#
_cell.length_a   1.000
_cell.length_b   1.000
_cell.length_c   1.000
_cell.angle_alpha   90.00
_cell.angle_beta   90.00
_cell.angle_gamma   90.00
#
_symmetry.space_group_name_H-M   'P 1'
#
loop_
_entity.id
_entity.type
_entity.pdbx_description
1 polymer ?
#
loop_
_entity_poly.entity_id
_entity_poly.type
_entity_poly.pdbx_seq_one_letter_code
_entity_poly.pdbx_strand_id
1 'polypeptide(L)'
;MALHPHVVRKAQEELDRIVGNERLPELSDQENLPYISALLKEVLRWACPVPTSLPKRVMEDDIYNGWFIPAGATIIENIWYVSFERQKGGTIHLFW
;
A
#
# COMPACT_ATOMS: atom_id res chain seq x y z
N MET A 1 -14.84 -3.31 -3.43
CA MET A 1 -15.65 -2.37 -4.26
C MET A 1 -17.06 -2.90 -4.48
N ALA A 2 -17.27 -4.09 -5.08
CA ALA A 2 -18.61 -4.62 -5.34
C ALA A 2 -19.48 -4.75 -4.07
N LEU A 3 -18.89 -5.10 -2.94
CA LEU A 3 -19.58 -5.19 -1.64
C LEU A 3 -19.88 -3.83 -0.97
N HIS A 4 -19.35 -2.74 -1.51
CA HIS A 4 -19.48 -1.39 -0.95
C HIS A 4 -19.87 -0.37 -2.03
N PRO A 5 -21.12 -0.43 -2.56
CA PRO A 5 -21.53 0.41 -3.67
C PRO A 5 -21.52 1.92 -3.33
N HIS A 6 -21.70 2.27 -2.06
CA HIS A 6 -21.60 3.66 -1.61
C HIS A 6 -20.20 4.26 -1.77
N VAL A 7 -19.14 3.44 -1.62
CA VAL A 7 -17.76 3.87 -1.83
C VAL A 7 -17.50 4.14 -3.31
N VAL A 8 -18.01 3.25 -4.19
CA VAL A 8 -17.91 3.43 -5.64
C VAL A 8 -18.60 4.72 -6.09
N ARG A 9 -19.81 4.96 -5.58
CA ARG A 9 -20.57 6.18 -5.91
C ARG A 9 -19.81 7.45 -5.54
N LYS A 10 -19.25 7.51 -4.33
CA LYS A 10 -18.43 8.65 -3.89
C LYS A 10 -17.21 8.87 -4.79
N ALA A 11 -16.54 7.80 -5.20
CA ALA A 11 -15.39 7.89 -6.09
C ALA A 11 -15.81 8.42 -7.48
N GLN A 12 -16.93 7.96 -7.99
CA GLN A 12 -17.49 8.46 -9.26
C GLN A 12 -17.87 9.94 -9.17
N GLU A 13 -18.56 10.34 -8.11
CA GLU A 13 -18.92 11.75 -7.88
C GLU A 13 -17.68 12.68 -7.86
N GLU A 14 -16.58 12.23 -7.27
CA GLU A 14 -15.33 12.99 -7.28
C GLU A 14 -14.73 13.06 -8.69
N LEU A 15 -14.70 11.95 -9.43
CA LEU A 15 -14.20 11.89 -10.80
C LEU A 15 -15.03 12.80 -11.72
N ASP A 16 -16.35 12.68 -11.69
CA ASP A 16 -17.25 13.45 -12.54
C ASP A 16 -17.12 14.96 -12.29
N ARG A 17 -16.88 15.33 -11.03
CA ARG A 17 -16.70 16.75 -10.66
C ARG A 17 -15.37 17.33 -11.15
N ILE A 18 -14.28 16.56 -11.11
CA ILE A 18 -12.91 17.06 -11.37
C ILE A 18 -12.48 16.81 -12.80
N VAL A 19 -12.74 15.61 -13.32
CA VAL A 19 -12.30 15.18 -14.66
C VAL A 19 -13.42 15.38 -15.70
N GLY A 20 -14.68 15.18 -15.27
CA GLY A 20 -15.84 15.17 -16.17
C GLY A 20 -15.95 13.87 -16.96
N ASN A 21 -16.85 13.86 -17.94
CA ASN A 21 -17.14 12.66 -18.75
C ASN A 21 -16.50 12.70 -20.15
N GLU A 22 -15.76 13.76 -20.47
CA GLU A 22 -15.25 14.00 -21.84
C GLU A 22 -13.85 13.38 -22.07
N ARG A 23 -13.12 13.06 -21.00
CA ARG A 23 -11.78 12.48 -21.08
C ARG A 23 -11.54 11.44 -19.97
N LEU A 24 -10.51 10.61 -20.16
CA LEU A 24 -10.03 9.72 -19.10
C LEU A 24 -9.19 10.50 -18.08
N PRO A 25 -9.18 10.06 -16.80
CA PRO A 25 -8.29 10.61 -15.78
C PRO A 25 -6.82 10.45 -16.17
N GLU A 26 -6.03 11.48 -15.89
CA GLU A 26 -4.57 11.48 -16.06
C GLU A 26 -3.87 11.50 -14.70
N LEU A 27 -2.59 11.22 -14.70
CA LEU A 27 -1.78 11.22 -13.47
C LEU A 27 -1.73 12.61 -12.81
N SER A 28 -1.80 13.66 -13.61
CA SER A 28 -1.88 15.07 -13.17
C SER A 28 -3.15 15.39 -12.36
N ASP A 29 -4.24 14.65 -12.56
CA ASP A 29 -5.48 14.85 -11.83
C ASP A 29 -5.41 14.32 -10.39
N GLN A 30 -4.43 13.47 -10.08
CA GLN A 30 -4.33 12.77 -8.79
C GLN A 30 -4.30 13.72 -7.59
N GLU A 31 -3.67 14.88 -7.72
CA GLU A 31 -3.59 15.90 -6.65
C GLU A 31 -4.97 16.46 -6.30
N ASN A 32 -5.89 16.48 -7.27
CA ASN A 32 -7.24 17.00 -7.13
C ASN A 32 -8.28 15.91 -6.78
N LEU A 33 -7.84 14.66 -6.62
CA LEU A 33 -8.67 13.49 -6.34
C LEU A 33 -8.32 12.86 -4.97
N PRO A 34 -8.51 13.58 -3.85
CA PRO A 34 -8.10 13.13 -2.52
C PRO A 34 -8.84 11.87 -2.07
N TYR A 35 -10.14 11.74 -2.36
CA TYR A 35 -10.91 10.55 -1.97
C TYR A 35 -10.46 9.31 -2.74
N ILE A 36 -10.24 9.41 -4.03
CA ILE A 36 -9.74 8.32 -4.86
C ILE A 36 -8.32 7.93 -4.44
N SER A 37 -7.45 8.90 -4.13
CA SER A 37 -6.12 8.66 -3.61
C SER A 37 -6.14 7.91 -2.26
N ALA A 38 -7.02 8.29 -1.36
CA ALA A 38 -7.22 7.59 -0.08
C ALA A 38 -7.79 6.19 -0.29
N LEU A 39 -8.78 6.04 -1.19
CA LEU A 39 -9.39 4.77 -1.53
C LEU A 39 -8.36 3.79 -2.13
N LEU A 40 -7.49 4.26 -3.02
CA LEU A 40 -6.44 3.45 -3.61
C LEU A 40 -5.47 2.92 -2.53
N LYS A 41 -5.03 3.79 -1.62
CA LYS A 41 -4.18 3.40 -0.49
C LYS A 41 -4.86 2.34 0.38
N GLU A 42 -6.15 2.48 0.66
CA GLU A 42 -6.91 1.53 1.46
C GLU A 42 -7.10 0.18 0.74
N VAL A 43 -7.35 0.18 -0.56
CA VAL A 43 -7.44 -1.05 -1.36
C VAL A 43 -6.11 -1.79 -1.35
N LEU A 44 -4.98 -1.10 -1.54
CA LEU A 44 -3.65 -1.70 -1.49
C LEU A 44 -3.30 -2.22 -0.09
N ARG A 45 -3.76 -1.54 0.95
CA ARG A 45 -3.59 -2.00 2.33
C ARG A 45 -4.41 -3.25 2.61
N TRP A 46 -5.69 -3.28 2.21
CA TRP A 46 -6.61 -4.39 2.45
C TRP A 46 -6.27 -5.63 1.63
N ALA A 47 -6.01 -5.44 0.35
CA ALA A 47 -5.69 -6.51 -0.60
C ALA A 47 -4.27 -6.30 -1.14
N CYS A 48 -3.27 -6.53 -0.27
CA CYS A 48 -1.87 -6.42 -0.68
C CYS A 48 -1.58 -7.37 -1.84
N PRO A 49 -1.23 -6.87 -3.03
CA PRO A 49 -1.04 -7.69 -4.22
C PRO A 49 0.17 -8.64 -4.11
N VAL A 50 1.14 -8.29 -3.26
CA VAL A 50 2.34 -9.10 -3.01
C VAL A 50 2.53 -9.24 -1.50
N PRO A 51 1.82 -10.18 -0.85
CA PRO A 51 1.75 -10.29 0.60
C PRO A 51 3.09 -10.59 1.28
N THR A 52 4.01 -11.24 0.57
CA THR A 52 5.34 -11.61 1.07
C THR A 52 6.46 -10.78 0.46
N SER A 53 6.15 -9.66 -0.21
CA SER A 53 7.16 -8.87 -0.92
C SER A 53 7.94 -9.67 -1.98
N LEU A 54 8.86 -9.02 -2.63
CA LEU A 54 9.86 -9.69 -3.48
C LEU A 54 11.06 -10.07 -2.61
N PRO A 55 11.56 -11.31 -2.69
CA PRO A 55 12.74 -11.74 -1.94
C PRO A 55 13.94 -10.82 -2.23
N LYS A 56 14.59 -10.36 -1.17
CA LYS A 56 15.80 -9.52 -1.23
C LYS A 56 16.99 -10.31 -0.74
N ARG A 57 18.15 -10.08 -1.33
CA ARG A 57 19.42 -10.70 -0.90
C ARG A 57 20.22 -9.73 -0.06
N VAL A 58 20.68 -10.19 1.09
CA VAL A 58 21.63 -9.44 1.93
C VAL A 58 22.98 -9.40 1.22
N MET A 59 23.54 -8.20 1.06
CA MET A 59 24.77 -8.00 0.29
C MET A 59 26.02 -8.16 1.16
N GLU A 60 25.94 -7.83 2.44
CA GLU A 60 27.02 -7.87 3.42
C GLU A 60 26.53 -8.51 4.71
N ASP A 61 27.45 -9.01 5.54
CA ASP A 61 27.11 -9.50 6.88
C ASP A 61 26.56 -8.36 7.73
N ASP A 62 25.46 -8.61 8.46
CA ASP A 62 24.79 -7.62 9.29
C ASP A 62 24.39 -8.20 10.65
N ILE A 63 24.15 -7.33 11.63
CA ILE A 63 23.63 -7.70 12.95
C ILE A 63 22.37 -6.85 13.24
N TYR A 64 21.25 -7.53 13.34
CA TYR A 64 19.99 -6.91 13.70
C TYR A 64 19.49 -7.41 15.06
N ASN A 65 19.32 -6.51 16.03
CA ASN A 65 18.89 -6.85 17.41
C ASN A 65 19.68 -8.01 18.05
N GLY A 66 20.99 -8.11 17.80
CA GLY A 66 21.86 -9.18 18.28
C GLY A 66 21.82 -10.46 17.44
N TRP A 67 21.02 -10.54 16.40
CA TRP A 67 20.96 -11.65 15.46
C TRP A 67 21.91 -11.42 14.30
N PHE A 68 22.80 -12.40 14.07
CA PHE A 68 23.71 -12.36 12.92
C PHE A 68 22.96 -12.76 11.64
N ILE A 69 23.05 -11.93 10.62
CA ILE A 69 22.48 -12.15 9.28
C ILE A 69 23.64 -12.25 8.29
N PRO A 70 23.94 -13.44 7.76
CA PRO A 70 25.07 -13.60 6.84
C PRO A 70 24.79 -12.98 5.47
N ALA A 71 25.82 -12.50 4.82
CA ALA A 71 25.79 -12.12 3.42
C ALA A 71 25.24 -13.28 2.56
N GLY A 72 24.40 -12.95 1.58
CA GLY A 72 23.73 -13.93 0.74
C GLY A 72 22.43 -14.49 1.31
N ALA A 73 22.09 -14.21 2.56
CA ALA A 73 20.79 -14.59 3.13
C ALA A 73 19.63 -13.97 2.32
N THR A 74 18.53 -14.71 2.22
CA THR A 74 17.32 -14.21 1.57
C THR A 74 16.37 -13.66 2.62
N ILE A 75 15.99 -12.39 2.49
CA ILE A 75 14.98 -11.75 3.33
C ILE A 75 13.65 -11.72 2.58
N ILE A 76 12.61 -12.16 3.27
CA ILE A 76 11.22 -12.14 2.78
C ILE A 76 10.40 -11.32 3.78
N GLU A 77 9.91 -10.17 3.33
CA GLU A 77 9.09 -9.27 4.16
C GLU A 77 7.64 -9.77 4.20
N ASN A 78 7.06 -9.86 5.39
CA ASN A 78 5.63 -10.17 5.54
C ASN A 78 4.80 -8.89 5.50
N ILE A 79 4.61 -8.32 4.29
CA ILE A 79 3.86 -7.07 4.07
C ILE A 79 2.39 -7.23 4.52
N TRP A 80 1.80 -8.41 4.33
CA TRP A 80 0.44 -8.67 4.78
C TRP A 80 0.30 -8.46 6.29
N TYR A 81 1.19 -9.03 7.08
CA TYR A 81 1.17 -8.89 8.53
C TYR A 81 1.35 -7.43 8.97
N VAL A 82 2.33 -6.74 8.39
CA VAL A 82 2.59 -5.32 8.66
C VAL A 82 1.38 -4.44 8.34
N SER A 83 0.71 -4.70 7.23
CA SER A 83 -0.50 -3.98 6.83
C SER A 83 -1.69 -4.24 7.75
N PHE A 84 -1.80 -5.46 8.29
CA PHE A 84 -2.88 -5.89 9.17
C PHE A 84 -2.70 -5.39 10.62
N GLU A 85 -1.49 -5.43 11.16
CA GLU A 85 -1.18 -4.94 12.52
C GLU A 85 -1.46 -3.44 12.66
N ARG A 86 -1.27 -2.66 11.61
CA ARG A 86 -1.61 -1.23 11.58
C ARG A 86 -3.09 -0.95 11.86
N GLN A 87 -3.98 -1.91 11.61
CA GLN A 87 -5.41 -1.83 11.92
C GLN A 87 -5.70 -1.85 13.43
N LYS A 88 -4.84 -2.50 14.22
CA LYS A 88 -5.02 -2.67 15.67
C LYS A 88 -4.42 -1.55 16.51
N GLY A 89 -4.00 -0.44 15.88
CA GLY A 89 -3.39 0.71 16.58
C GLY A 89 -1.97 0.46 17.06
N GLY A 90 -1.31 -0.57 16.57
CA GLY A 90 0.10 -0.85 16.85
C GLY A 90 1.00 0.15 16.12
N THR A 91 1.89 0.81 16.86
CA THR A 91 2.97 1.62 16.26
C THR A 91 3.98 0.66 15.64
N ILE A 92 3.93 0.52 14.32
CA ILE A 92 5.00 -0.20 13.62
C ILE A 92 6.14 0.79 13.46
N HIS A 93 7.22 0.56 14.19
CA HIS A 93 8.50 1.19 13.90
C HIS A 93 9.03 0.57 12.60
N LEU A 94 8.68 1.17 11.47
CA LEU A 94 9.38 0.91 10.22
C LEU A 94 10.76 1.55 10.33
N PHE A 95 11.75 0.73 10.64
CA PHE A 95 13.14 1.12 10.46
C PHE A 95 13.46 1.05 8.97
N TRP A 96 13.63 2.21 8.37
CA TRP A 96 14.37 2.45 7.13
C TRP A 96 15.49 3.41 7.44
#